data_f1fb8230f27f9a0963ad461571b2b385
#
_entry.id   f1fb8230f27f9a0963ad461571b2b385
#
_cell.length_a   1.000
_cell.length_b   1.000
_cell.length_c   1.000
_cell.angle_alpha   90.00
_cell.angle_beta   90.00
_cell.angle_gamma   90.00
#
_symmetry.space_group_name_H-M   'P 1'
#
loop_
_entity.id
_entity.type
_entity.pdbx_description
1 polymer ?
#
loop_
_entity_poly.entity_id
_entity_poly.type
_entity_poly.pdbx_seq_one_letter_code
_entity_poly.pdbx_strand_id
1 'polypeptide(L)'
;EKDLAWITQQSESYGLEMTVRDDLSLIAVQGPKAKEKAATLFNDAQRQAVEGMKPFFGVQAGDLFIATTGYTGEAGYEIALPNEQAVDFWRGLLDAGVKPCGLGARDTLRLEAGMNLYGQEMDEGVSPLAANMGWTIAWEPADRDFIGREALELQREKGSEQLVGLVMTEKGVLRGGLPVRFSDAEGNQKEGIITSGTFSPTLGYSIALARVPEGIGETAVVQIRNREMPVKVTKPVFVRNGKAVV
;
A
#
# COMPACT_ATOMS: atom_id res chain seq x y z
N GLU A 1 -4.51 -14.19 -12.94
CA GLU A 1 -5.09 -15.54 -13.17
C GLU A 1 -5.51 -16.18 -11.84
N LYS A 2 -4.62 -16.21 -10.83
CA LYS A 2 -4.86 -16.85 -9.53
C LYS A 2 -6.05 -16.22 -8.80
N ASP A 3 -6.08 -14.90 -8.63
CA ASP A 3 -7.15 -14.20 -7.92
C ASP A 3 -8.49 -14.33 -8.66
N LEU A 4 -8.45 -14.30 -10.00
CA LEU A 4 -9.64 -14.52 -10.83
C LEU A 4 -10.19 -15.94 -10.63
N ALA A 5 -9.35 -16.96 -10.61
CA ALA A 5 -9.77 -18.34 -10.36
C ALA A 5 -10.40 -18.50 -8.97
N TRP A 6 -9.80 -17.90 -7.95
CA TRP A 6 -10.33 -17.88 -6.58
C TRP A 6 -11.69 -17.20 -6.49
N ILE A 7 -11.82 -15.99 -7.05
CA ILE A 7 -13.07 -15.21 -7.04
C ILE A 7 -14.16 -16.01 -7.79
N THR A 8 -13.83 -16.59 -8.95
CA THR A 8 -14.78 -17.43 -9.72
C THR A 8 -15.29 -18.59 -8.87
N GLN A 9 -14.38 -19.35 -8.27
CA GLN A 9 -14.74 -20.49 -7.43
C GLN A 9 -15.66 -20.08 -6.26
N GLN A 10 -15.35 -18.96 -5.58
CA GLN A 10 -16.16 -18.53 -4.45
C GLN A 10 -17.50 -17.94 -4.87
N SER A 11 -17.58 -17.28 -6.02
CA SER A 11 -18.83 -16.68 -6.53
C SER A 11 -19.87 -17.70 -7.01
N GLU A 12 -19.43 -18.89 -7.45
CA GLU A 12 -20.32 -19.96 -7.96
C GLU A 12 -21.43 -20.33 -6.95
N SER A 13 -21.08 -20.46 -5.67
CA SER A 13 -22.05 -20.84 -4.61
C SER A 13 -23.12 -19.78 -4.35
N TYR A 14 -22.90 -18.55 -4.78
CA TYR A 14 -23.81 -17.42 -4.62
C TYR A 14 -24.59 -17.09 -5.89
N GLY A 15 -24.32 -17.79 -6.99
CA GLY A 15 -24.96 -17.53 -8.30
C GLY A 15 -24.66 -16.13 -8.84
N LEU A 16 -23.48 -15.58 -8.54
CA LEU A 16 -23.08 -14.24 -8.98
C LEU A 16 -22.47 -14.28 -10.38
N GLU A 17 -22.89 -13.35 -11.22
CA GLU A 17 -22.25 -13.11 -12.52
C GLU A 17 -20.97 -12.30 -12.29
N MET A 18 -19.89 -12.74 -12.92
CA MET A 18 -18.59 -12.07 -12.86
C MET A 18 -18.13 -11.72 -14.28
N THR A 19 -17.84 -10.45 -14.50
CA THR A 19 -17.34 -9.94 -15.77
C THR A 19 -15.93 -9.38 -15.61
N VAL A 20 -14.98 -9.93 -16.38
CA VAL A 20 -13.64 -9.36 -16.52
C VAL A 20 -13.71 -8.18 -17.47
N ARG A 21 -13.25 -7.00 -17.00
CA ARG A 21 -13.31 -5.73 -17.73
C ARG A 21 -11.95 -5.45 -18.40
N ASP A 22 -11.64 -6.20 -19.45
CA ASP A 22 -10.44 -6.02 -20.30
C ASP A 22 -10.57 -4.87 -21.30
N ASP A 23 -11.76 -4.30 -21.41
CA ASP A 23 -12.10 -3.11 -22.17
C ASP A 23 -11.68 -1.79 -21.49
N LEU A 24 -11.24 -1.84 -20.23
CA LEU A 24 -10.88 -0.66 -19.42
C LEU A 24 -9.38 -0.59 -19.14
N SER A 25 -8.87 0.63 -19.18
CA SER A 25 -7.56 1.02 -18.66
C SER A 25 -7.69 1.73 -17.31
N LEU A 26 -6.68 1.62 -16.44
CA LEU A 26 -6.63 2.32 -15.18
C LEU A 26 -5.47 3.34 -15.17
N ILE A 27 -5.78 4.62 -14.94
CA ILE A 27 -4.80 5.70 -14.81
C ILE A 27 -4.86 6.27 -13.40
N ALA A 28 -3.71 6.25 -12.69
CA ALA A 28 -3.56 6.87 -11.38
C ALA A 28 -2.94 8.27 -11.52
N VAL A 29 -3.58 9.28 -10.93
CA VAL A 29 -3.11 10.67 -10.88
C VAL A 29 -3.02 11.07 -9.41
N GLN A 30 -1.79 11.24 -8.91
CA GLN A 30 -1.52 11.38 -7.48
C GLN A 30 -0.69 12.63 -7.18
N GLY A 31 -0.90 13.24 -6.01
CA GLY A 31 -0.13 14.40 -5.53
C GLY A 31 -1.00 15.58 -5.13
N PRO A 32 -0.41 16.62 -4.53
CA PRO A 32 -1.15 17.74 -3.95
C PRO A 32 -2.00 18.54 -4.94
N LYS A 33 -1.66 18.50 -6.24
CA LYS A 33 -2.39 19.17 -7.32
C LYS A 33 -3.09 18.17 -8.27
N ALA A 34 -3.11 16.88 -7.94
CA ALA A 34 -3.63 15.84 -8.83
C ALA A 34 -5.10 16.05 -9.16
N LYS A 35 -5.92 16.31 -8.16
CA LYS A 35 -7.37 16.52 -8.34
C LYS A 35 -7.68 17.74 -9.18
N GLU A 36 -7.01 18.86 -8.91
CA GLU A 36 -7.14 20.11 -9.69
C GLU A 36 -6.80 19.89 -11.17
N LYS A 37 -5.66 19.25 -11.42
CA LYS A 37 -5.19 19.02 -12.80
C LYS A 37 -6.06 18.00 -13.54
N ALA A 38 -6.44 16.90 -12.90
CA ALA A 38 -7.33 15.92 -13.52
C ALA A 38 -8.71 16.50 -13.84
N ALA A 39 -9.23 17.39 -12.99
CA ALA A 39 -10.52 18.04 -13.19
C ALA A 39 -10.56 18.93 -14.46
N THR A 40 -9.41 19.35 -15.01
CA THR A 40 -9.37 20.09 -16.28
C THR A 40 -9.78 19.23 -17.49
N LEU A 41 -9.66 17.91 -17.36
CA LEU A 41 -10.05 16.96 -18.40
C LEU A 41 -11.51 16.49 -18.26
N PHE A 42 -12.13 16.75 -17.12
CA PHE A 42 -13.50 16.33 -16.84
C PHE A 42 -14.53 17.31 -17.46
N ASN A 43 -15.62 16.78 -17.94
CA ASN A 43 -16.80 17.58 -18.28
C ASN A 43 -17.53 18.05 -17.00
N ASP A 44 -18.56 18.91 -17.15
CA ASP A 44 -19.26 19.48 -15.99
C ASP A 44 -19.93 18.43 -15.11
N ALA A 45 -20.53 17.40 -15.70
CA ALA A 45 -21.18 16.32 -14.95
C ALA A 45 -20.15 15.50 -14.16
N GLN A 46 -18.99 15.21 -14.74
CA GLN A 46 -17.90 14.51 -14.08
C GLN A 46 -17.31 15.35 -12.94
N ARG A 47 -17.10 16.66 -13.15
CA ARG A 47 -16.64 17.57 -12.09
C ARG A 47 -17.62 17.59 -10.91
N GLN A 48 -18.90 17.70 -11.19
CA GLN A 48 -19.95 17.67 -10.17
C GLN A 48 -19.99 16.32 -9.42
N ALA A 49 -19.82 15.21 -10.12
CA ALA A 49 -19.83 13.87 -9.54
C ALA A 49 -18.70 13.64 -8.51
N VAL A 50 -17.53 14.25 -8.74
CA VAL A 50 -16.37 14.09 -7.83
C VAL A 50 -16.26 15.19 -6.77
N GLU A 51 -17.12 16.22 -6.82
CA GLU A 51 -17.11 17.32 -5.87
C GLU A 51 -17.38 16.83 -4.45
N GLY A 52 -16.52 17.20 -3.50
CA GLY A 52 -16.65 16.80 -2.10
C GLY A 52 -16.46 15.29 -1.82
N MET A 53 -16.06 14.50 -2.81
CA MET A 53 -15.91 13.05 -2.64
C MET A 53 -14.81 12.73 -1.62
N LYS A 54 -15.18 11.94 -0.60
CA LYS A 54 -14.30 11.54 0.50
C LYS A 54 -13.26 10.51 0.02
N PRO A 55 -12.12 10.35 0.74
CA PRO A 55 -11.17 9.26 0.46
C PRO A 55 -11.85 7.89 0.47
N PHE A 56 -11.41 7.00 -0.40
CA PHE A 56 -11.92 5.62 -0.60
C PHE A 56 -13.34 5.53 -1.18
N PHE A 57 -13.87 6.62 -1.73
CA PHE A 57 -15.11 6.60 -2.49
C PHE A 57 -14.83 6.55 -3.99
N GLY A 58 -15.76 5.97 -4.74
CA GLY A 58 -15.74 5.95 -6.20
C GLY A 58 -17.12 6.27 -6.77
N VAL A 59 -17.15 6.81 -7.97
CA VAL A 59 -18.37 7.18 -8.69
C VAL A 59 -18.24 6.85 -10.18
N GLN A 60 -19.32 6.32 -10.77
CA GLN A 60 -19.44 6.24 -12.22
C GLN A 60 -19.91 7.60 -12.74
N ALA A 61 -19.15 8.20 -13.65
CA ALA A 61 -19.43 9.50 -14.23
C ALA A 61 -19.29 9.45 -15.76
N GLY A 62 -20.35 9.09 -16.46
CA GLY A 62 -20.31 8.75 -17.89
C GLY A 62 -19.46 7.48 -18.11
N ASP A 63 -18.51 7.56 -19.03
CA ASP A 63 -17.61 6.44 -19.34
C ASP A 63 -16.48 6.25 -18.32
N LEU A 64 -16.31 7.19 -17.38
CA LEU A 64 -15.26 7.14 -16.38
C LEU A 64 -15.79 6.58 -15.05
N PHE A 65 -15.04 5.64 -14.45
CA PHE A 65 -15.18 5.35 -13.04
C PHE A 65 -14.02 6.03 -12.29
N ILE A 66 -14.35 6.98 -11.41
CA ILE A 66 -13.37 7.84 -10.74
C ILE A 66 -13.39 7.51 -9.25
N ALA A 67 -12.26 7.05 -8.72
CA ALA A 67 -12.09 6.73 -7.30
C ALA A 67 -11.08 7.66 -6.64
N THR A 68 -11.37 8.08 -5.39
CA THR A 68 -10.44 8.84 -4.53
C THR A 68 -9.52 7.90 -3.77
N THR A 69 -8.90 6.99 -4.49
CA THR A 69 -7.92 6.01 -4.02
C THR A 69 -6.54 6.33 -4.59
N GLY A 70 -5.53 5.61 -4.13
CA GLY A 70 -4.17 5.77 -4.62
C GLY A 70 -3.16 4.98 -3.81
N TYR A 71 -1.91 5.03 -4.26
CA TYR A 71 -0.81 4.23 -3.73
C TYR A 71 0.44 5.07 -3.41
N THR A 72 0.24 6.31 -2.94
CA THR A 72 1.33 7.26 -2.72
C THR A 72 1.25 8.03 -1.40
N GLY A 73 0.17 7.82 -0.62
CA GLY A 73 -0.07 8.62 0.59
C GLY A 73 -0.44 10.08 0.33
N GLU A 74 -0.75 10.41 -0.92
CA GLU A 74 -1.17 11.73 -1.40
C GLU A 74 -2.64 11.71 -1.82
N ALA A 75 -3.22 12.90 -1.98
CA ALA A 75 -4.52 13.03 -2.61
C ALA A 75 -4.45 12.72 -4.12
N GLY A 76 -5.53 12.20 -4.69
CA GLY A 76 -5.56 11.91 -6.11
C GLY A 76 -6.80 11.15 -6.54
N TYR A 77 -6.71 10.61 -7.75
CA TYR A 77 -7.71 9.75 -8.34
C TYR A 77 -7.05 8.51 -8.95
N GLU A 78 -7.77 7.40 -8.91
CA GLU A 78 -7.61 6.26 -9.82
C GLU A 78 -8.82 6.26 -10.73
N ILE A 79 -8.58 6.31 -12.04
CA ILE A 79 -9.60 6.54 -13.06
C ILE A 79 -9.60 5.35 -14.01
N ALA A 80 -10.68 4.57 -14.00
CA ALA A 80 -10.93 3.55 -15.01
C ALA A 80 -11.70 4.19 -16.18
N LEU A 81 -11.23 3.93 -17.39
CA LEU A 81 -11.76 4.52 -18.63
C LEU A 81 -11.62 3.54 -19.79
N PRO A 82 -12.44 3.66 -20.86
CA PRO A 82 -12.31 2.84 -22.06
C PRO A 82 -10.89 2.89 -22.64
N ASN A 83 -10.40 1.74 -23.10
CA ASN A 83 -9.03 1.61 -23.64
C ASN A 83 -8.73 2.60 -24.76
N GLU A 84 -9.68 2.84 -25.62
CA GLU A 84 -9.54 3.79 -26.74
C GLU A 84 -9.35 5.25 -26.29
N GLN A 85 -9.79 5.61 -25.09
CA GLN A 85 -9.64 6.96 -24.54
C GLN A 85 -8.34 7.14 -23.74
N ALA A 86 -7.67 6.04 -23.36
CA ALA A 86 -6.56 6.07 -22.40
C ALA A 86 -5.38 6.91 -22.88
N VAL A 87 -5.02 6.83 -24.16
CA VAL A 87 -3.89 7.57 -24.72
C VAL A 87 -4.14 9.07 -24.73
N ASP A 88 -5.32 9.50 -25.15
CA ASP A 88 -5.67 10.92 -25.22
C ASP A 88 -5.86 11.51 -23.82
N PHE A 89 -6.44 10.75 -22.89
CA PHE A 89 -6.55 11.14 -21.49
C PHE A 89 -5.17 11.30 -20.86
N TRP A 90 -4.25 10.35 -21.08
CA TRP A 90 -2.87 10.44 -20.62
C TRP A 90 -2.16 11.69 -21.15
N ARG A 91 -2.27 11.96 -22.45
CA ARG A 91 -1.69 13.17 -23.09
C ARG A 91 -2.27 14.43 -22.48
N GLY A 92 -3.59 14.50 -22.30
CA GLY A 92 -4.25 15.62 -21.65
C GLY A 92 -3.72 15.89 -20.23
N LEU A 93 -3.44 14.84 -19.46
CA LEU A 93 -2.81 14.98 -18.14
C LEU A 93 -1.39 15.56 -18.24
N LEU A 94 -0.59 15.15 -19.23
CA LEU A 94 0.74 15.72 -19.47
C LEU A 94 0.63 17.21 -19.84
N ASP A 95 -0.31 17.58 -20.70
CA ASP A 95 -0.56 18.96 -21.11
C ASP A 95 -1.04 19.83 -19.93
N ALA A 96 -1.81 19.24 -18.99
CA ALA A 96 -2.17 19.86 -17.72
C ALA A 96 -0.98 19.94 -16.73
N GLY A 97 0.21 19.48 -17.13
CA GLY A 97 1.44 19.55 -16.37
C GLY A 97 1.55 18.48 -15.26
N VAL A 98 0.83 17.36 -15.37
CA VAL A 98 1.07 16.18 -14.56
C VAL A 98 2.38 15.54 -15.03
N LYS A 99 3.25 15.15 -14.10
CA LYS A 99 4.53 14.52 -14.43
C LYS A 99 4.33 13.02 -14.63
N PRO A 100 4.85 12.43 -15.73
CA PRO A 100 4.85 10.98 -15.87
C PRO A 100 5.81 10.35 -14.86
N CYS A 101 5.36 9.29 -14.20
CA CYS A 101 6.13 8.60 -13.16
C CYS A 101 6.31 7.14 -13.55
N GLY A 102 7.54 6.63 -13.44
CA GLY A 102 7.86 5.23 -13.66
C GLY A 102 7.65 4.38 -12.39
N LEU A 103 7.80 3.06 -12.54
CA LEU A 103 7.62 2.09 -11.45
C LEU A 103 8.52 2.36 -10.25
N GLY A 104 9.76 2.84 -10.45
CA GLY A 104 10.66 3.19 -9.36
C GLY A 104 10.13 4.34 -8.48
N ALA A 105 9.50 5.36 -9.09
CA ALA A 105 8.85 6.44 -8.33
C ALA A 105 7.62 5.92 -7.58
N ARG A 106 6.80 5.08 -8.21
CA ARG A 106 5.63 4.45 -7.58
C ARG A 106 6.05 3.60 -6.37
N ASP A 107 7.10 2.78 -6.50
CA ASP A 107 7.59 1.93 -5.40
C ASP A 107 8.17 2.76 -4.24
N THR A 108 8.94 3.80 -4.54
CA THR A 108 9.46 4.70 -3.50
C THR A 108 8.32 5.43 -2.76
N LEU A 109 7.35 5.98 -3.47
CA LEU A 109 6.23 6.71 -2.88
C LEU A 109 5.33 5.80 -2.03
N ARG A 110 5.00 4.58 -2.51
CA ARG A 110 4.20 3.64 -1.70
C ARG A 110 4.93 3.26 -0.42
N LEU A 111 6.26 3.06 -0.48
CA LEU A 111 7.06 2.70 0.68
C LEU A 111 7.14 3.87 1.67
N GLU A 112 7.36 5.10 1.21
CA GLU A 112 7.27 6.30 2.04
C GLU A 112 5.91 6.41 2.74
N ALA A 113 4.83 6.04 2.05
CA ALA A 113 3.47 6.02 2.60
C ALA A 113 3.20 4.81 3.51
N GLY A 114 4.11 3.83 3.58
CA GLY A 114 3.95 2.59 4.35
C GLY A 114 2.90 1.63 3.77
N MET A 115 2.72 1.64 2.45
CA MET A 115 1.77 0.77 1.77
C MET A 115 2.44 -0.53 1.33
N ASN A 116 1.76 -1.63 1.59
CA ASN A 116 2.23 -2.98 1.27
C ASN A 116 2.33 -3.20 -0.24
N LEU A 117 3.33 -3.98 -0.65
CA LEU A 117 3.45 -4.52 -1.99
C LEU A 117 3.22 -6.03 -1.95
N TYR A 118 2.30 -6.52 -2.78
CA TYR A 118 2.07 -7.95 -2.93
C TYR A 118 3.35 -8.66 -3.42
N GLY A 119 3.67 -9.79 -2.80
CA GLY A 119 4.91 -10.52 -3.03
C GLY A 119 6.11 -10.03 -2.19
N GLN A 120 5.94 -8.98 -1.39
CA GLN A 120 6.94 -8.47 -0.44
C GLN A 120 6.41 -8.48 0.99
N GLU A 121 5.48 -7.58 1.32
CA GLU A 121 4.87 -7.49 2.65
C GLU A 121 3.78 -8.54 2.86
N MET A 122 3.14 -8.98 1.81
CA MET A 122 1.99 -9.91 1.86
C MET A 122 1.96 -10.83 0.65
N ASP A 123 1.49 -12.03 0.88
CA ASP A 123 1.13 -13.06 -0.10
C ASP A 123 0.18 -14.06 0.56
N GLU A 124 -0.09 -15.21 -0.06
CA GLU A 124 -0.98 -16.23 0.51
C GLU A 124 -0.45 -16.90 1.77
N GLY A 125 0.86 -16.82 2.02
CA GLY A 125 1.52 -17.35 3.22
C GLY A 125 1.57 -16.37 4.38
N VAL A 126 1.16 -15.10 4.18
CA VAL A 126 1.25 -14.03 5.17
C VAL A 126 -0.13 -13.58 5.60
N SER A 127 -0.42 -13.74 6.89
CA SER A 127 -1.68 -13.26 7.47
C SER A 127 -1.82 -11.74 7.39
N PRO A 128 -3.02 -11.21 7.17
CA PRO A 128 -3.27 -9.77 7.22
C PRO A 128 -2.91 -9.14 8.58
N LEU A 129 -2.90 -9.91 9.68
CA LEU A 129 -2.45 -9.43 10.99
C LEU A 129 -0.94 -9.17 10.98
N ALA A 130 -0.14 -10.07 10.40
CA ALA A 130 1.31 -9.91 10.27
C ALA A 130 1.71 -8.83 9.23
N ALA A 131 0.82 -8.53 8.29
CA ALA A 131 1.02 -7.52 7.24
C ALA A 131 0.50 -6.11 7.61
N ASN A 132 0.18 -5.84 8.88
CA ASN A 132 -0.42 -4.57 9.34
C ASN A 132 -1.74 -4.23 8.62
N MET A 133 -2.51 -5.24 8.21
CA MET A 133 -3.80 -5.10 7.52
C MET A 133 -4.99 -5.51 8.39
N GLY A 134 -4.79 -5.77 9.69
CA GLY A 134 -5.86 -6.14 10.62
C GLY A 134 -7.03 -5.14 10.66
N TRP A 135 -6.76 -3.87 10.37
CA TRP A 135 -7.77 -2.82 10.29
C TRP A 135 -8.75 -2.98 9.11
N THR A 136 -8.39 -3.78 8.11
CA THR A 136 -9.28 -4.07 6.96
C THR A 136 -10.29 -5.16 7.27
N ILE A 137 -10.14 -5.87 8.39
CA ILE A 137 -10.99 -6.99 8.78
C ILE A 137 -12.19 -6.44 9.55
N ALA A 138 -13.39 -6.68 9.04
CA ALA A 138 -14.61 -6.31 9.73
C ALA A 138 -15.02 -7.41 10.72
N TRP A 139 -14.63 -7.25 11.97
CA TRP A 139 -14.93 -8.19 13.06
C TRP A 139 -16.39 -8.11 13.52
N GLU A 140 -16.99 -6.95 13.43
CA GLU A 140 -18.38 -6.73 13.81
C GLU A 140 -19.34 -6.74 12.60
N PRO A 141 -20.55 -7.24 12.75
CA PRO A 141 -21.08 -7.90 13.96
C PRO A 141 -20.41 -9.25 14.23
N ALA A 142 -20.35 -9.68 15.50
CA ALA A 142 -19.59 -10.85 15.93
C ALA A 142 -20.09 -12.18 15.34
N ASP A 143 -21.34 -12.24 14.93
CA ASP A 143 -21.98 -13.40 14.28
C ASP A 143 -21.80 -13.43 12.75
N ARG A 144 -21.19 -12.39 12.18
CA ARG A 144 -20.94 -12.33 10.73
C ARG A 144 -19.80 -13.28 10.34
N ASP A 145 -20.12 -14.29 9.57
CA ASP A 145 -19.13 -15.21 9.02
C ASP A 145 -18.46 -14.63 7.76
N PHE A 146 -17.20 -14.99 7.56
CA PHE A 146 -16.42 -14.75 6.34
C PHE A 146 -15.29 -15.78 6.22
N ILE A 147 -14.82 -16.02 5.00
CA ILE A 147 -13.76 -16.99 4.73
C ILE A 147 -12.48 -16.60 5.52
N GLY A 148 -12.03 -17.52 6.39
CA GLY A 148 -10.83 -17.34 7.21
C GLY A 148 -11.04 -16.71 8.58
N ARG A 149 -12.28 -16.38 9.00
CA ARG A 149 -12.58 -15.77 10.29
C ARG A 149 -12.02 -16.57 11.46
N GLU A 150 -12.33 -17.86 11.55
CA GLU A 150 -11.88 -18.74 12.63
C GLU A 150 -10.35 -18.77 12.76
N ALA A 151 -9.64 -18.88 11.62
CA ALA A 151 -8.18 -18.89 11.59
C ALA A 151 -7.58 -17.56 12.07
N LEU A 152 -8.20 -16.43 11.72
CA LEU A 152 -7.76 -15.11 12.15
C LEU A 152 -8.05 -14.84 13.64
N GLU A 153 -9.18 -15.30 14.16
CA GLU A 153 -9.50 -15.23 15.59
C GLU A 153 -8.48 -16.02 16.42
N LEU A 154 -8.19 -17.27 16.01
CA LEU A 154 -7.17 -18.09 16.66
C LEU A 154 -5.79 -17.43 16.62
N GLN A 155 -5.42 -16.79 15.52
CA GLN A 155 -4.15 -16.10 15.40
C GLN A 155 -4.09 -14.85 16.30
N ARG A 156 -5.19 -14.10 16.45
CA ARG A 156 -5.26 -12.97 17.40
C ARG A 156 -4.99 -13.40 18.83
N GLU A 157 -5.49 -14.59 19.23
CA GLU A 157 -5.26 -15.14 20.57
C GLU A 157 -3.81 -15.60 20.78
N LYS A 158 -3.20 -16.19 19.76
CA LYS A 158 -1.83 -16.74 19.85
C LYS A 158 -0.73 -15.72 19.62
N GLY A 159 -1.07 -14.54 19.09
CA GLY A 159 -0.10 -13.56 18.59
C GLY A 159 0.35 -13.84 17.15
N SER A 160 0.99 -12.86 16.55
CA SER A 160 1.52 -12.95 15.18
C SER A 160 2.78 -12.10 15.04
N GLU A 161 3.57 -12.36 14.01
CA GLU A 161 4.55 -11.37 13.58
C GLU A 161 3.88 -10.02 13.30
N GLN A 162 4.67 -8.96 13.32
CA GLN A 162 4.20 -7.60 13.05
C GLN A 162 5.03 -6.94 11.96
N LEU A 163 4.39 -6.06 11.20
CA LEU A 163 5.05 -5.20 10.23
C LEU A 163 5.41 -3.87 10.90
N VAL A 164 6.69 -3.54 10.89
CA VAL A 164 7.23 -2.29 11.45
C VAL A 164 7.94 -1.45 10.39
N GLY A 165 8.05 -0.15 10.65
CA GLY A 165 8.91 0.74 9.90
C GLY A 165 10.33 0.78 10.51
N LEU A 166 11.34 0.87 9.64
CA LEU A 166 12.73 1.08 10.04
C LEU A 166 13.28 2.35 9.38
N VAL A 167 14.00 3.13 10.16
CA VAL A 167 14.69 4.36 9.72
C VAL A 167 16.18 4.21 9.98
N MET A 168 17.01 4.43 8.95
CA MET A 168 18.46 4.43 9.05
C MET A 168 19.02 5.76 8.54
N THR A 169 19.52 6.58 9.44
CA THR A 169 20.10 7.90 9.11
C THR A 169 21.58 7.80 8.70
N GLU A 170 22.23 6.69 9.03
CA GLU A 170 23.60 6.44 8.60
C GLU A 170 23.68 6.14 7.10
N LYS A 171 24.88 6.33 6.53
CA LYS A 171 25.13 6.11 5.11
C LYS A 171 24.95 4.65 4.73
N GLY A 172 23.97 4.39 3.87
CA GLY A 172 23.63 3.06 3.36
C GLY A 172 22.23 3.01 2.81
N VAL A 173 21.82 1.87 2.32
CA VAL A 173 20.47 1.63 1.82
C VAL A 173 19.96 0.29 2.35
N LEU A 174 18.88 0.33 3.07
CA LEU A 174 18.12 -0.86 3.48
C LEU A 174 17.49 -1.52 2.24
N ARG A 175 17.53 -2.85 2.20
CA ARG A 175 17.02 -3.65 1.08
C ARG A 175 16.22 -4.83 1.59
N GLY A 176 15.24 -5.26 0.80
CA GLY A 176 14.51 -6.51 1.08
C GLY A 176 15.46 -7.71 1.23
N GLY A 177 15.10 -8.62 2.14
CA GLY A 177 15.88 -9.81 2.45
C GLY A 177 16.99 -9.63 3.49
N LEU A 178 17.25 -8.41 3.98
CA LEU A 178 18.24 -8.20 5.04
C LEU A 178 17.65 -8.60 6.40
N PRO A 179 18.43 -9.30 7.26
CA PRO A 179 17.99 -9.67 8.61
C PRO A 179 17.94 -8.44 9.53
N VAL A 180 16.92 -8.42 10.38
CA VAL A 180 16.71 -7.43 11.43
C VAL A 180 16.84 -8.12 12.78
N ARG A 181 17.83 -7.74 13.59
CA ARG A 181 18.11 -8.33 14.89
C ARG A 181 17.78 -7.39 16.04
N PHE A 182 17.18 -7.92 17.07
CA PHE A 182 16.84 -7.16 18.28
C PHE A 182 16.76 -8.07 19.50
N SER A 183 16.77 -7.47 20.69
CA SER A 183 16.45 -8.17 21.92
C SER A 183 15.06 -7.75 22.38
N ASP A 184 14.23 -8.71 22.80
CA ASP A 184 12.96 -8.40 23.45
C ASP A 184 13.17 -7.87 24.89
N ALA A 185 12.07 -7.56 25.58
CA ALA A 185 12.11 -7.01 26.93
C ALA A 185 12.72 -7.98 27.96
N GLU A 186 12.67 -9.28 27.68
CA GLU A 186 13.27 -10.34 28.51
C GLU A 186 14.75 -10.60 28.15
N GLY A 187 15.28 -9.93 27.13
CA GLY A 187 16.67 -10.08 26.67
C GLY A 187 16.89 -11.22 25.65
N ASN A 188 15.83 -11.87 25.18
CA ASN A 188 15.96 -12.92 24.18
C ASN A 188 16.28 -12.31 22.81
N GLN A 189 17.26 -12.90 22.13
CA GLN A 189 17.61 -12.51 20.75
C GLN A 189 16.53 -12.98 19.78
N LYS A 190 16.03 -12.06 18.97
CA LYS A 190 15.05 -12.30 17.92
C LYS A 190 15.54 -11.77 16.58
N GLU A 191 15.08 -12.41 15.52
CA GLU A 191 15.41 -12.01 14.16
C GLU A 191 14.14 -11.91 13.32
N GLY A 192 14.02 -10.82 12.56
CA GLY A 192 13.01 -10.61 11.52
C GLY A 192 13.70 -10.33 10.18
N ILE A 193 12.92 -9.89 9.21
CA ILE A 193 13.40 -9.66 7.84
C ILE A 193 12.85 -8.35 7.27
N ILE A 194 13.69 -7.60 6.58
CA ILE A 194 13.23 -6.48 5.76
C ILE A 194 12.46 -7.03 4.56
N THR A 195 11.23 -6.60 4.39
CA THR A 195 10.38 -6.95 3.25
C THR A 195 10.61 -6.00 2.07
N SER A 196 10.62 -4.69 2.33
CA SER A 196 10.91 -3.65 1.34
C SER A 196 11.83 -2.58 1.93
N GLY A 197 12.76 -2.06 1.15
CA GLY A 197 13.66 -1.01 1.61
C GLY A 197 14.17 -0.14 0.47
N THR A 198 14.29 1.17 0.72
CA THR A 198 14.76 2.16 -0.26
C THR A 198 15.43 3.35 0.42
N PHE A 199 16.09 4.18 -0.37
CA PHE A 199 16.41 5.55 0.02
C PHE A 199 15.17 6.42 -0.22
N SER A 200 14.74 7.18 0.78
CA SER A 200 13.63 8.14 0.65
C SER A 200 14.15 9.49 0.16
N PRO A 201 13.77 9.94 -1.04
CA PRO A 201 14.12 11.29 -1.50
C PRO A 201 13.49 12.39 -0.66
N THR A 202 12.30 12.14 -0.11
CA THR A 202 11.59 13.12 0.74
C THR A 202 12.29 13.33 2.07
N LEU A 203 12.82 12.26 2.68
CA LEU A 203 13.43 12.29 4.01
C LEU A 203 14.94 12.47 3.97
N GLY A 204 15.61 12.11 2.87
CA GLY A 204 17.06 12.19 2.72
C GLY A 204 17.84 11.06 3.39
N TYR A 205 17.17 9.99 3.82
CA TYR A 205 17.77 8.81 4.43
C TYR A 205 17.05 7.52 4.04
N SER A 206 17.57 6.37 4.49
CA SER A 206 17.01 5.08 4.14
C SER A 206 15.87 4.67 5.07
N ILE A 207 14.82 4.11 4.47
CA ILE A 207 13.64 3.56 5.16
C ILE A 207 13.36 2.15 4.71
N ALA A 208 12.70 1.37 5.55
CA ALA A 208 12.27 0.01 5.20
C ALA A 208 11.00 -0.39 5.96
N LEU A 209 10.26 -1.33 5.37
CA LEU A 209 9.29 -2.15 6.08
C LEU A 209 9.95 -3.47 6.44
N ALA A 210 9.68 -3.96 7.64
CA ALA A 210 10.22 -5.23 8.12
C ALA A 210 9.13 -6.02 8.84
N ARG A 211 9.10 -7.33 8.57
CA ARG A 211 8.28 -8.28 9.33
C ARG A 211 9.14 -8.89 10.42
N VAL A 212 8.69 -8.73 11.65
CA VAL A 212 9.45 -9.11 12.84
C VAL A 212 8.56 -9.84 13.85
N PRO A 213 9.11 -10.77 14.65
CA PRO A 213 8.42 -11.29 15.82
C PRO A 213 7.99 -10.19 16.79
N GLU A 214 6.99 -10.46 17.60
CA GLU A 214 6.57 -9.55 18.67
C GLU A 214 7.70 -9.27 19.68
N GLY A 215 7.63 -8.08 20.30
CA GLY A 215 8.56 -7.67 21.36
C GLY A 215 9.72 -6.78 20.89
N ILE A 216 9.70 -6.31 19.64
CA ILE A 216 10.69 -5.33 19.18
C ILE A 216 10.47 -3.98 19.90
N GLY A 217 11.57 -3.39 20.40
CA GLY A 217 11.60 -2.08 21.03
C GLY A 217 11.78 -0.94 20.01
N GLU A 218 12.31 0.19 20.47
CA GLU A 218 12.51 1.39 19.64
C GLU A 218 13.71 1.31 18.72
N THR A 219 14.60 0.34 18.91
CA THR A 219 15.84 0.18 18.13
C THR A 219 16.08 -1.28 17.75
N ALA A 220 16.71 -1.47 16.62
CA ALA A 220 17.17 -2.76 16.14
C ALA A 220 18.48 -2.59 15.34
N VAL A 221 19.04 -3.70 14.89
CA VAL A 221 20.26 -3.74 14.10
C VAL A 221 19.97 -4.46 12.79
N VAL A 222 20.38 -3.89 11.68
CA VAL A 222 20.31 -4.52 10.36
C VAL A 222 21.72 -4.87 9.90
N GLN A 223 21.93 -6.10 9.47
CA GLN A 223 23.21 -6.51 8.95
C GLN A 223 23.31 -6.17 7.44
N ILE A 224 24.20 -5.22 7.12
CA ILE A 224 24.50 -4.86 5.73
C ILE A 224 25.92 -5.32 5.42
N ARG A 225 26.06 -6.39 4.63
CA ARG A 225 27.35 -7.07 4.38
C ARG A 225 27.98 -7.52 5.70
N ASN A 226 29.13 -6.95 6.06
CA ASN A 226 29.88 -7.28 7.28
C ASN A 226 29.74 -6.23 8.40
N ARG A 227 28.72 -5.37 8.31
CA ARG A 227 28.49 -4.29 9.28
C ARG A 227 27.10 -4.39 9.90
N GLU A 228 27.04 -4.21 11.18
CA GLU A 228 25.80 -4.00 11.90
C GLU A 228 25.44 -2.51 11.89
N MET A 229 24.28 -2.19 11.34
CA MET A 229 23.81 -0.84 11.18
C MET A 229 22.63 -0.60 12.14
N PRO A 230 22.73 0.37 13.06
CA PRO A 230 21.63 0.67 13.94
C PRO A 230 20.48 1.30 13.15
N VAL A 231 19.26 0.91 13.51
CA VAL A 231 18.03 1.45 12.93
C VAL A 231 17.06 1.82 14.04
N LYS A 232 16.33 2.90 13.83
CA LYS A 232 15.18 3.27 14.66
C LYS A 232 13.95 2.52 14.16
N VAL A 233 13.22 1.90 15.08
CA VAL A 233 11.94 1.26 14.82
C VAL A 233 10.83 2.30 14.95
N THR A 234 9.88 2.28 14.03
CA THR A 234 8.75 3.21 13.99
C THR A 234 7.48 2.51 13.49
N LYS A 235 6.37 3.21 13.51
CA LYS A 235 5.17 2.75 12.79
C LYS A 235 5.49 2.67 11.28
N PRO A 236 4.88 1.74 10.54
CA PRO A 236 5.17 1.54 9.11
C PRO A 236 4.52 2.63 8.23
N VAL A 237 4.79 3.90 8.54
CA VAL A 237 4.40 5.09 7.76
C VAL A 237 5.49 6.14 7.96
N PHE A 238 6.04 6.70 6.91
CA PHE A 238 7.18 7.61 6.96
C PHE A 238 6.84 9.02 6.46
N VAL A 239 6.02 9.11 5.42
CA VAL A 239 5.60 10.37 4.78
C VAL A 239 4.09 10.36 4.55
N ARG A 240 3.45 11.50 4.79
CA ARG A 240 2.05 11.76 4.44
C ARG A 240 1.90 13.17 3.89
N ASN A 241 1.21 13.31 2.75
CA ASN A 241 0.99 14.60 2.08
C ASN A 241 2.31 15.39 1.94
N GLY A 242 3.38 14.73 1.51
CA GLY A 242 4.72 15.30 1.33
C GLY A 242 5.44 15.72 2.61
N LYS A 243 4.95 15.33 3.80
CA LYS A 243 5.55 15.67 5.10
C LYS A 243 6.03 14.42 5.83
N ALA A 244 7.20 14.53 6.45
CA ALA A 244 7.70 13.51 7.37
C ALA A 244 6.73 13.32 8.55
N VAL A 245 6.53 12.05 8.94
CA VAL A 245 5.71 11.65 10.11
C VAL A 245 6.49 10.79 11.10
N VAL A 246 7.81 10.62 10.90
CA VAL A 246 8.78 9.87 11.72
C VAL A 246 9.88 10.77 12.27
#